data_c7b2d34f06c76a2d43eaf720544975ae
#
_entry.id   c7b2d34f06c76a2d43eaf720544975ae
#
_cell.length_a   1.000
_cell.length_b   1.000
_cell.length_c   1.000
_cell.angle_alpha   90.00
_cell.angle_beta   90.00
_cell.angle_gamma   90.00
#
_symmetry.space_group_name_H-M   'P 1'
#
loop_
_entity.id
_entity.type
_entity.pdbx_description
1 polymer ?
#
loop_
_entity_poly.entity_id
_entity_poly.type
_entity_poly.pdbx_seq_one_letter_code
_entity_poly.pdbx_strand_id
1 'polypeptide(L)'
;MSGLADYPRPHLAVDLVILTVGLRRPSDERLSLGVVVQRRSDNTAVLPGRFVRERHTVDQTVRELLTEKLDYDPSRKIYLEMLGVYDAPQRDERGWVVSVSHLTTLRPDEADRLSAETVEILPIRGDATRGRRVTRESLAYDHDEMVTTAVRRARRRYERSPDPLRLARPPYTLSQLRHVHEAVLGEPLKRDTFNRRMQPYLEPATDTRGDLWLSETGGRPAQMFQPVSRKDRDPEAGPFPLPRTTS
;
A
#
# COMPACT_ATOMS: atom_id res chain seq x y z
N MET A 1 -22.08 -1.23 41.87
CA MET A 1 -21.70 -0.99 40.47
C MET A 1 -20.24 -1.28 40.36
N SER A 2 -19.84 -2.21 39.47
CA SER A 2 -18.42 -2.54 39.22
C SER A 2 -17.73 -1.33 38.62
N GLY A 3 -16.55 -0.97 39.15
CA GLY A 3 -15.74 0.10 38.60
C GLY A 3 -14.94 -0.38 37.40
N LEU A 4 -14.42 0.54 36.55
CA LEU A 4 -13.56 0.19 35.42
C LEU A 4 -12.28 -0.57 35.84
N ALA A 5 -11.88 -0.43 37.12
CA ALA A 5 -10.71 -1.13 37.66
C ALA A 5 -10.93 -2.65 37.83
N ASP A 6 -12.19 -3.09 37.90
CA ASP A 6 -12.55 -4.50 38.10
C ASP A 6 -12.41 -5.33 36.82
N TYR A 7 -12.20 -4.68 35.66
CA TYR A 7 -12.03 -5.35 34.35
C TYR A 7 -10.56 -5.39 33.95
N PRO A 8 -10.03 -6.60 33.64
CA PRO A 8 -8.71 -6.72 33.04
C PRO A 8 -8.60 -5.90 31.75
N ARG A 9 -7.45 -5.32 31.48
CA ARG A 9 -7.24 -4.45 30.34
C ARG A 9 -6.20 -5.05 29.40
N PRO A 10 -6.49 -5.21 28.10
CA PRO A 10 -5.47 -5.56 27.12
C PRO A 10 -4.52 -4.38 26.93
N HIS A 11 -3.29 -4.70 26.53
CA HIS A 11 -2.43 -3.71 25.90
C HIS A 11 -2.98 -3.36 24.53
N LEU A 12 -3.12 -2.08 24.24
CA LEU A 12 -3.53 -1.61 22.92
C LEU A 12 -2.31 -1.34 22.06
N ALA A 13 -2.26 -1.94 20.88
CA ALA A 13 -1.21 -1.73 19.87
C ALA A 13 -1.79 -1.13 18.59
N VAL A 14 -0.91 -0.55 17.79
CA VAL A 14 -1.17 -0.17 16.40
C VAL A 14 -0.15 -0.87 15.53
N ASP A 15 -0.59 -1.52 14.46
CA ASP A 15 0.26 -2.11 13.44
C ASP A 15 -0.03 -1.48 12.07
N LEU A 16 1.01 -1.18 11.30
CA LEU A 16 0.90 -0.57 9.97
C LEU A 16 1.27 -1.56 8.87
N VAL A 17 0.33 -1.83 7.98
CA VAL A 17 0.62 -2.45 6.69
C VAL A 17 0.92 -1.34 5.69
N ILE A 18 2.18 -1.17 5.35
CA ILE A 18 2.64 -0.17 4.38
C ILE A 18 2.94 -0.88 3.08
N LEU A 19 2.14 -0.64 2.05
CA LEU A 19 2.35 -1.21 0.72
C LEU A 19 3.08 -0.22 -0.19
N THR A 20 3.97 -0.74 -1.03
CA THR A 20 4.66 0.00 -2.08
C THR A 20 4.83 -0.86 -3.32
N VAL A 21 5.25 -0.26 -4.43
CA VAL A 21 5.62 -0.99 -5.65
C VAL A 21 7.08 -0.71 -5.98
N GLY A 22 7.81 -1.73 -6.44
CA GLY A 22 9.21 -1.57 -6.77
C GLY A 22 9.75 -2.78 -7.55
N LEU A 23 11.00 -2.71 -7.96
CA LEU A 23 11.72 -3.85 -8.51
C LEU A 23 12.07 -4.81 -7.36
N ARG A 24 11.85 -6.10 -7.55
CA ARG A 24 12.28 -7.11 -6.56
C ARG A 24 13.79 -7.19 -6.44
N ARG A 25 14.45 -6.98 -7.58
CA ARG A 25 15.90 -6.94 -7.74
C ARG A 25 16.20 -5.86 -8.77
N PRO A 26 17.37 -5.24 -8.73
CA PRO A 26 17.77 -4.26 -9.75
C PRO A 26 17.73 -4.80 -11.18
N SER A 27 17.88 -6.12 -11.36
CA SER A 27 17.80 -6.82 -12.64
C SER A 27 16.39 -7.14 -13.13
N ASP A 28 15.36 -6.90 -12.31
CA ASP A 28 13.99 -7.21 -12.70
C ASP A 28 13.45 -6.12 -13.64
N GLU A 29 12.83 -6.54 -14.72
CA GLU A 29 12.17 -5.61 -15.66
C GLU A 29 10.75 -5.22 -15.23
N ARG A 30 10.18 -5.90 -14.22
CA ARG A 30 8.80 -5.72 -13.79
C ARG A 30 8.70 -5.29 -12.34
N LEU A 31 7.85 -4.31 -12.11
CA LEU A 31 7.47 -3.92 -10.76
C LEU A 31 6.75 -5.07 -10.04
N SER A 32 6.89 -5.11 -8.74
CA SER A 32 6.11 -5.99 -7.86
C SER A 32 5.57 -5.21 -6.67
N LEU A 33 4.41 -5.64 -6.16
CA LEU A 33 3.90 -5.13 -4.89
C LEU A 33 4.80 -5.64 -3.77
N GLY A 34 5.10 -4.78 -2.81
CA GLY A 34 5.87 -5.08 -1.61
C GLY A 34 5.20 -4.57 -0.36
N VAL A 35 5.56 -5.14 0.77
CA VAL A 35 5.18 -4.69 2.10
C VAL A 35 6.43 -4.31 2.89
N VAL A 36 6.37 -3.18 3.58
CA VAL A 36 7.42 -2.71 4.47
C VAL A 36 7.37 -3.51 5.77
N VAL A 37 8.50 -4.07 6.16
CA VAL A 37 8.67 -4.81 7.43
C VAL A 37 9.88 -4.28 8.18
N GLN A 38 9.95 -4.58 9.47
CA GLN A 38 11.11 -4.37 10.31
C GLN A 38 11.69 -5.72 10.72
N ARG A 39 13.01 -5.77 10.99
CA ARG A 39 13.67 -6.95 11.54
C ARG A 39 13.85 -6.79 13.04
N ARG A 40 13.44 -7.81 13.79
CA ARG A 40 13.77 -7.95 15.20
C ARG A 40 15.22 -8.42 15.35
N SER A 41 15.74 -8.40 16.59
CA SER A 41 17.08 -8.88 16.91
C SER A 41 17.29 -10.38 16.59
N ASP A 42 16.21 -11.18 16.62
CA ASP A 42 16.19 -12.59 16.23
C ASP A 42 16.01 -12.81 14.71
N ASN A 43 16.11 -11.75 13.92
CA ASN A 43 15.89 -11.71 12.48
C ASN A 43 14.45 -11.99 12.03
N THR A 44 13.49 -12.09 12.94
CA THR A 44 12.08 -12.27 12.57
C THR A 44 11.50 -11.00 11.96
N ALA A 45 10.79 -11.13 10.84
CA ALA A 45 10.12 -10.02 10.20
C ALA A 45 8.81 -9.67 10.94
N VAL A 46 8.57 -8.37 11.15
CA VAL A 46 7.36 -7.84 11.78
C VAL A 46 6.86 -6.63 11.01
N LEU A 47 5.56 -6.37 11.08
CA LEU A 47 5.03 -5.07 10.63
C LEU A 47 5.54 -3.96 11.56
N PRO A 48 5.74 -2.75 11.04
CA PRO A 48 5.92 -1.58 11.88
C PRO A 48 4.74 -1.44 12.85
N GLY A 49 5.02 -1.51 14.15
CA GLY A 49 3.99 -1.50 15.18
C GLY A 49 4.47 -0.82 16.47
N ARG A 50 3.51 -0.37 17.28
CA ARG A 50 3.77 0.29 18.55
C ARG A 50 2.61 0.12 19.51
N PHE A 51 2.89 -0.01 20.80
CA PHE A 51 1.89 0.11 21.82
C PHE A 51 1.41 1.57 22.00
N VAL A 52 0.11 1.73 22.17
CA VAL A 52 -0.50 3.03 22.48
C VAL A 52 -0.09 3.42 23.90
N ARG A 53 0.52 4.60 24.05
CA ARG A 53 0.90 5.14 25.34
C ARG A 53 -0.34 5.65 26.08
N GLU A 54 -0.28 5.70 27.40
CA GLU A 54 -1.36 6.26 28.21
C GLU A 54 -1.76 7.67 27.72
N ARG A 55 -3.05 7.89 27.53
CA ARG A 55 -3.65 9.13 27.02
C ARG A 55 -3.31 9.52 25.59
N HIS A 56 -2.61 8.68 24.84
CA HIS A 56 -2.42 8.89 23.40
C HIS A 56 -3.61 8.33 22.61
N THR A 57 -3.95 9.02 21.54
CA THR A 57 -4.88 8.48 20.54
C THR A 57 -4.16 7.52 19.58
N VAL A 58 -4.94 6.70 18.89
CA VAL A 58 -4.41 5.84 17.79
C VAL A 58 -3.72 6.68 16.74
N ASP A 59 -4.29 7.82 16.33
CA ASP A 59 -3.70 8.72 15.33
C ASP A 59 -2.34 9.29 15.78
N GLN A 60 -2.24 9.73 17.03
CA GLN A 60 -0.95 10.17 17.60
C GLN A 60 0.09 9.05 17.58
N THR A 61 -0.32 7.84 17.99
CA THR A 61 0.57 6.67 18.01
C THR A 61 1.05 6.29 16.61
N VAL A 62 0.20 6.39 15.60
CA VAL A 62 0.59 6.17 14.20
C VAL A 62 1.61 7.20 13.73
N ARG A 63 1.39 8.49 14.05
CA ARG A 63 2.34 9.56 13.68
C ARG A 63 3.71 9.36 14.32
N GLU A 64 3.72 9.03 15.61
CA GLU A 64 4.96 8.72 16.32
C GLU A 64 5.66 7.48 15.75
N LEU A 65 4.90 6.44 15.41
CA LEU A 65 5.45 5.25 14.77
C LEU A 65 6.14 5.57 13.44
N LEU A 66 5.49 6.36 12.59
CA LEU A 66 6.04 6.79 11.30
C LEU A 66 7.30 7.61 11.48
N THR A 67 7.29 8.59 12.39
CA THR A 67 8.42 9.52 12.61
C THR A 67 9.59 8.83 13.32
N GLU A 68 9.32 8.18 14.47
CA GLU A 68 10.39 7.69 15.35
C GLU A 68 10.98 6.35 14.91
N LYS A 69 10.18 5.49 14.22
CA LYS A 69 10.66 4.17 13.79
C LYS A 69 11.00 4.07 12.31
N LEU A 70 10.37 4.89 11.48
CA LEU A 70 10.51 4.80 10.03
C LEU A 70 11.20 6.03 9.43
N ASP A 71 11.50 7.03 10.24
CA ASP A 71 12.08 8.31 9.81
C ASP A 71 11.26 9.01 8.70
N TYR A 72 9.93 8.82 8.76
CA TYR A 72 9.02 9.41 7.80
C TYR A 72 8.76 10.87 8.13
N ASP A 73 8.89 11.76 7.15
CA ASP A 73 8.69 13.20 7.29
C ASP A 73 7.24 13.53 7.71
N PRO A 74 7.02 14.07 8.92
CA PRO A 74 5.69 14.35 9.46
C PRO A 74 4.93 15.45 8.72
N SER A 75 5.61 16.28 7.90
CA SER A 75 4.97 17.31 7.08
C SER A 75 4.21 16.72 5.90
N ARG A 76 4.50 15.48 5.51
CA ARG A 76 3.86 14.80 4.40
C ARG A 76 2.51 14.22 4.83
N LYS A 77 1.52 14.44 3.98
CA LYS A 77 0.20 13.81 4.17
C LYS A 77 0.29 12.33 3.86
N ILE A 78 0.03 11.51 4.86
CA ILE A 78 -0.17 10.08 4.70
C ILE A 78 -1.65 9.75 4.79
N TYR A 79 -2.11 8.89 3.89
CA TYR A 79 -3.48 8.37 3.95
C TYR A 79 -3.50 7.10 4.77
N LEU A 80 -4.24 7.11 5.86
CA LEU A 80 -4.42 5.97 6.73
C LEU A 80 -5.84 5.43 6.60
N GLU A 81 -5.96 4.13 6.48
CA GLU A 81 -7.22 3.43 6.45
C GLU A 81 -7.21 2.33 7.51
N MET A 82 -8.16 2.34 8.41
CA MET A 82 -8.30 1.24 9.36
C MET A 82 -8.55 -0.08 8.61
N LEU A 83 -7.67 -1.02 8.80
CA LEU A 83 -7.74 -2.35 8.20
C LEU A 83 -8.65 -3.28 8.99
N GLY A 84 -8.53 -3.25 10.31
CA GLY A 84 -9.32 -4.03 11.23
C GLY A 84 -8.78 -3.97 12.66
N VAL A 85 -9.52 -4.63 13.54
CA VAL A 85 -9.08 -4.92 14.91
C VAL A 85 -8.71 -6.39 14.98
N TYR A 86 -7.56 -6.68 15.58
CA TYR A 86 -7.00 -8.00 15.75
C TYR A 86 -6.90 -8.28 17.24
N ASP A 87 -7.75 -9.14 17.76
CA ASP A 87 -8.02 -9.33 19.18
C ASP A 87 -7.97 -10.79 19.63
N ALA A 88 -7.46 -11.69 18.79
CA ALA A 88 -7.28 -13.09 19.18
C ALA A 88 -6.52 -13.16 20.52
N PRO A 89 -7.03 -13.84 21.56
CA PRO A 89 -6.45 -13.79 22.90
C PRO A 89 -4.98 -14.20 22.99
N GLN A 90 -4.52 -15.01 22.05
CA GLN A 90 -3.17 -15.56 22.00
C GLN A 90 -2.35 -15.01 20.82
N ARG A 91 -2.75 -13.87 20.25
CA ARG A 91 -2.04 -13.28 19.10
C ARG A 91 -0.63 -12.84 19.42
N ASP A 92 -0.35 -12.53 20.67
CA ASP A 92 0.94 -12.07 21.15
C ASP A 92 1.36 -12.89 22.38
N GLU A 93 2.51 -13.58 22.30
CA GLU A 93 3.04 -14.42 23.38
C GLU A 93 3.43 -13.64 24.65
N ARG A 94 3.62 -12.32 24.52
CA ARG A 94 4.02 -11.44 25.62
C ARG A 94 2.84 -11.10 26.56
N GLY A 95 1.60 -11.35 26.14
CA GLY A 95 0.42 -11.10 26.95
C GLY A 95 -0.84 -10.79 26.15
N TRP A 96 -1.87 -10.33 26.84
CA TRP A 96 -3.12 -9.97 26.20
C TRP A 96 -3.01 -8.63 25.47
N VAL A 97 -2.98 -8.67 24.16
CA VAL A 97 -2.81 -7.52 23.27
C VAL A 97 -3.96 -7.45 22.26
N VAL A 98 -4.51 -6.26 22.08
CA VAL A 98 -5.43 -5.92 20.98
C VAL A 98 -4.71 -4.95 20.07
N SER A 99 -4.73 -5.19 18.74
CA SER A 99 -4.15 -4.27 17.77
C SER A 99 -5.19 -3.67 16.85
N VAL A 100 -5.08 -2.36 16.63
CA VAL A 100 -5.80 -1.64 15.58
C VAL A 100 -4.87 -1.49 14.39
N SER A 101 -5.08 -2.32 13.37
CA SER A 101 -4.22 -2.31 12.19
C SER A 101 -4.71 -1.30 11.15
N HIS A 102 -3.76 -0.62 10.50
CA HIS A 102 -4.01 0.35 9.44
C HIS A 102 -3.27 -0.01 8.17
N LEU A 103 -3.90 0.29 7.02
CA LEU A 103 -3.29 0.24 5.70
C LEU A 103 -2.86 1.64 5.29
N THR A 104 -1.65 1.75 4.81
CA THR A 104 -1.17 2.92 4.07
C THR A 104 -0.31 2.48 2.87
N THR A 105 0.00 3.42 2.01
CA THR A 105 0.85 3.20 0.84
C THR A 105 1.89 4.30 0.73
N LEU A 106 3.07 3.92 0.29
CA LEU A 106 4.15 4.83 -0.07
C LEU A 106 4.54 4.59 -1.52
N ARG A 107 4.80 5.66 -2.25
CA ARG A 107 5.42 5.56 -3.56
C ARG A 107 6.85 5.02 -3.42
N PRO A 108 7.45 4.46 -4.48
CA PRO A 108 8.83 3.95 -4.42
C PRO A 108 9.82 4.95 -3.83
N ASP A 109 9.79 6.19 -4.32
CA ASP A 109 10.68 7.27 -3.87
C ASP A 109 10.46 7.69 -2.40
N GLU A 110 9.30 7.42 -1.84
CA GLU A 110 8.99 7.65 -0.43
C GLU A 110 9.43 6.45 0.42
N ALA A 111 9.22 5.23 -0.07
CA ALA A 111 9.65 4.01 0.60
C ALA A 111 11.18 3.90 0.69
N ASP A 112 11.90 4.33 -0.36
CA ASP A 112 13.36 4.34 -0.40
C ASP A 112 14.01 5.32 0.60
N ARG A 113 13.23 6.26 1.15
CA ARG A 113 13.68 7.21 2.16
C ARG A 113 13.47 6.75 3.59
N LEU A 114 12.77 5.64 3.79
CA LEU A 114 12.64 5.06 5.12
C LEU A 114 14.02 4.60 5.61
N SER A 115 14.20 4.60 6.92
CA SER A 115 15.48 4.18 7.52
C SER A 115 15.88 2.77 7.08
N ALA A 116 16.96 2.68 6.29
CA ALA A 116 17.43 1.41 5.71
C ALA A 116 18.01 0.43 6.76
N GLU A 117 18.32 0.90 7.96
CA GLU A 117 18.93 0.05 8.99
C GLU A 117 17.95 -0.97 9.60
N THR A 118 16.66 -0.61 9.61
CA THR A 118 15.62 -1.42 10.27
C THR A 118 14.48 -1.82 9.36
N VAL A 119 14.45 -1.30 8.13
CA VAL A 119 13.34 -1.47 7.19
C VAL A 119 13.75 -2.34 6.02
N GLU A 120 12.93 -3.30 5.68
CA GLU A 120 13.03 -4.13 4.49
C GLU A 120 11.70 -4.15 3.74
N ILE A 121 11.75 -4.28 2.41
CA ILE A 121 10.55 -4.44 1.58
C ILE A 121 10.45 -5.88 1.11
N LEU A 122 9.51 -6.62 1.67
CA LEU A 122 9.23 -7.99 1.25
C LEU A 122 8.29 -8.03 0.05
N PRO A 123 8.66 -8.71 -1.04
CA PRO A 123 7.81 -8.81 -2.20
C PRO A 123 6.56 -9.66 -1.91
N ILE A 124 5.41 -9.14 -2.32
CA ILE A 124 4.13 -9.85 -2.28
C ILE A 124 4.07 -10.86 -3.42
N ARG A 125 3.62 -12.07 -3.10
CA ARG A 125 3.48 -13.17 -4.06
C ARG A 125 2.17 -13.91 -3.82
N GLY A 126 1.67 -14.55 -4.87
CA GLY A 126 0.52 -15.44 -4.76
C GLY A 126 -0.84 -14.74 -4.64
N ASP A 127 -1.83 -15.56 -4.42
CA ASP A 127 -3.25 -15.18 -4.42
C ASP A 127 -3.75 -14.95 -2.99
N ALA A 128 -4.00 -13.68 -2.65
CA ALA A 128 -4.56 -13.29 -1.36
C ALA A 128 -5.99 -13.78 -1.12
N THR A 129 -6.68 -14.30 -2.15
CA THR A 129 -8.08 -14.75 -2.03
C THR A 129 -8.21 -16.10 -1.32
N ARG A 130 -7.16 -16.92 -1.34
CA ARG A 130 -7.16 -18.29 -0.81
C ARG A 130 -6.75 -18.40 0.67
N GLY A 131 -6.66 -17.29 1.40
CA GLY A 131 -6.25 -17.26 2.82
C GLY A 131 -4.81 -17.72 3.05
N ARG A 132 -4.00 -17.82 2.00
CA ARG A 132 -2.59 -18.18 2.06
C ARG A 132 -1.74 -16.95 2.32
N ARG A 133 -0.64 -17.15 3.03
CA ARG A 133 0.42 -16.14 3.19
C ARG A 133 0.87 -15.63 1.82
N VAL A 134 0.96 -14.31 1.68
CA VAL A 134 1.34 -13.64 0.43
C VAL A 134 2.80 -13.17 0.43
N THR A 135 3.52 -13.30 1.53
CA THR A 135 4.96 -13.05 1.68
C THR A 135 5.77 -14.35 1.56
N ARG A 136 7.04 -14.26 1.20
CA ARG A 136 7.92 -15.44 1.08
C ARG A 136 8.18 -16.10 2.43
N GLU A 137 8.37 -15.30 3.45
CA GLU A 137 8.63 -15.74 4.82
C GLU A 137 7.43 -15.43 5.73
N SER A 138 7.36 -16.10 6.88
CA SER A 138 6.35 -15.83 7.90
C SER A 138 6.70 -14.58 8.66
N LEU A 139 5.69 -13.75 8.88
CA LEU A 139 5.77 -12.63 9.79
C LEU A 139 5.39 -13.11 11.20
N ALA A 140 5.94 -12.43 12.24
CA ALA A 140 5.55 -12.72 13.60
C ALA A 140 4.08 -12.38 13.87
N TYR A 141 3.56 -12.95 14.93
CA TYR A 141 2.19 -12.72 15.37
C TYR A 141 1.15 -13.10 14.29
N ASP A 142 0.10 -12.32 14.18
CA ASP A 142 -0.94 -12.39 13.15
C ASP A 142 -0.70 -11.45 11.96
N HIS A 143 0.54 -10.96 11.80
CA HIS A 143 0.89 -9.99 10.76
C HIS A 143 0.70 -10.53 9.34
N ASP A 144 0.87 -11.83 9.10
CA ASP A 144 0.56 -12.46 7.80
C ASP A 144 -0.92 -12.28 7.41
N GLU A 145 -1.82 -12.34 8.37
CA GLU A 145 -3.26 -12.10 8.14
C GLU A 145 -3.54 -10.64 7.82
N MET A 146 -2.91 -9.71 8.54
CA MET A 146 -3.02 -8.27 8.28
C MET A 146 -2.56 -7.94 6.86
N VAL A 147 -1.38 -8.43 6.45
CA VAL A 147 -0.85 -8.23 5.09
C VAL A 147 -1.77 -8.84 4.04
N THR A 148 -2.25 -10.06 4.24
CA THR A 148 -3.18 -10.72 3.31
C THR A 148 -4.47 -9.92 3.15
N THR A 149 -5.01 -9.38 4.23
CA THR A 149 -6.21 -8.54 4.21
C THR A 149 -5.96 -7.21 3.48
N ALA A 150 -4.82 -6.57 3.71
CA ALA A 150 -4.42 -5.34 3.03
C ALA A 150 -4.26 -5.54 1.52
N VAL A 151 -3.56 -6.61 1.11
CA VAL A 151 -3.34 -6.95 -0.30
C VAL A 151 -4.68 -7.24 -1.01
N ARG A 152 -5.58 -7.99 -0.38
CA ARG A 152 -6.92 -8.27 -0.90
C ARG A 152 -7.71 -6.97 -1.11
N ARG A 153 -7.65 -6.05 -0.14
CA ARG A 153 -8.31 -4.74 -0.21
C ARG A 153 -7.71 -3.86 -1.33
N ALA A 154 -6.39 -3.82 -1.44
CA ALA A 154 -5.68 -3.12 -2.51
C ALA A 154 -6.10 -3.65 -3.89
N ARG A 155 -6.05 -4.96 -4.12
CA ARG A 155 -6.42 -5.59 -5.40
C ARG A 155 -7.85 -5.27 -5.81
N ARG A 156 -8.83 -5.39 -4.89
CA ARG A 156 -10.23 -5.03 -5.16
C ARG A 156 -10.40 -3.58 -5.60
N ARG A 157 -9.59 -2.65 -5.07
CA ARG A 157 -9.64 -1.24 -5.47
C ARG A 157 -9.05 -1.03 -6.86
N TYR A 158 -7.94 -1.70 -7.16
CA TYR A 158 -7.31 -1.62 -8.48
C TYR A 158 -8.14 -2.28 -9.60
N GLU A 159 -9.04 -3.19 -9.26
CA GLU A 159 -10.07 -3.69 -10.19
C GLU A 159 -11.12 -2.62 -10.58
N ARG A 160 -11.28 -1.57 -9.77
CA ARG A 160 -12.40 -0.62 -9.88
C ARG A 160 -12.01 0.83 -10.17
N SER A 161 -10.76 1.19 -9.99
CA SER A 161 -10.31 2.58 -10.11
C SER A 161 -8.87 2.68 -10.57
N PRO A 162 -8.52 3.70 -11.37
CA PRO A 162 -7.13 3.96 -11.72
C PRO A 162 -6.37 4.44 -10.48
N ASP A 163 -5.27 3.78 -10.19
CA ASP A 163 -4.34 4.06 -9.09
C ASP A 163 -5.00 4.60 -7.79
N PRO A 164 -5.95 3.85 -7.21
CA PRO A 164 -6.74 4.34 -6.06
C PRO A 164 -5.90 4.55 -4.80
N LEU A 165 -4.74 3.92 -4.73
CA LEU A 165 -3.81 4.01 -3.60
C LEU A 165 -2.62 4.94 -3.89
N ARG A 166 -2.60 5.62 -5.04
CA ARG A 166 -1.60 6.62 -5.42
C ARG A 166 -0.16 6.11 -5.41
N LEU A 167 0.03 4.86 -5.85
CA LEU A 167 1.35 4.24 -5.98
C LEU A 167 2.12 4.75 -7.21
N ALA A 168 1.42 5.23 -8.24
CA ALA A 168 2.02 5.95 -9.36
C ALA A 168 2.17 7.44 -9.04
N ARG A 169 3.26 8.05 -9.53
CA ARG A 169 3.48 9.49 -9.42
C ARG A 169 3.07 10.19 -10.72
N PRO A 170 1.98 10.99 -10.72
CA PRO A 170 1.63 11.75 -11.90
C PRO A 170 2.62 12.92 -12.11
N PRO A 171 2.85 13.36 -13.39
CA PRO A 171 2.32 12.75 -14.58
C PRO A 171 3.05 11.43 -14.94
N TYR A 172 2.35 10.51 -15.58
CA TYR A 172 2.86 9.19 -15.97
C TYR A 172 2.38 8.81 -17.36
N THR A 173 3.11 7.91 -18.03
CA THR A 173 2.64 7.27 -19.27
C THR A 173 1.62 6.17 -18.93
N LEU A 174 0.76 5.82 -19.90
CA LEU A 174 -0.15 4.67 -19.75
C LEU A 174 0.59 3.36 -19.47
N SER A 175 1.82 3.22 -20.00
CA SER A 175 2.65 2.05 -19.71
C SER A 175 3.11 2.01 -18.25
N GLN A 176 3.58 3.13 -17.69
CA GLN A 176 3.97 3.21 -16.29
C GLN A 176 2.78 2.90 -15.37
N LEU A 177 1.61 3.50 -15.65
CA LEU A 177 0.40 3.22 -14.89
C LEU A 177 0.00 1.75 -14.97
N ARG A 178 0.07 1.13 -16.17
CA ARG A 178 -0.23 -0.30 -16.37
C ARG A 178 0.70 -1.19 -15.55
N HIS A 179 2.00 -0.90 -15.51
CA HIS A 179 2.95 -1.68 -14.72
C HIS A 179 2.66 -1.61 -13.21
N VAL A 180 2.21 -0.45 -12.70
CA VAL A 180 1.76 -0.34 -11.30
C VAL A 180 0.52 -1.20 -11.04
N HIS A 181 -0.46 -1.18 -11.95
CA HIS A 181 -1.64 -2.06 -11.83
C HIS A 181 -1.27 -3.54 -11.89
N GLU A 182 -0.40 -3.95 -12.82
CA GLU A 182 0.12 -5.32 -12.92
C GLU A 182 0.82 -5.75 -11.63
N ALA A 183 1.62 -4.87 -11.04
CA ALA A 183 2.30 -5.13 -9.78
C ALA A 183 1.32 -5.40 -8.62
N VAL A 184 0.28 -4.58 -8.48
CA VAL A 184 -0.71 -4.72 -7.41
C VAL A 184 -1.59 -5.95 -7.62
N LEU A 185 -2.07 -6.16 -8.85
CA LEU A 185 -2.96 -7.28 -9.18
C LEU A 185 -2.20 -8.63 -9.18
N GLY A 186 -0.88 -8.58 -9.45
CA GLY A 186 -0.03 -9.75 -9.52
C GLY A 186 -0.13 -10.53 -10.83
N GLU A 187 -0.71 -9.92 -11.86
CA GLU A 187 -0.94 -10.52 -13.18
C GLU A 187 -0.71 -9.50 -14.32
N PRO A 188 -0.32 -9.95 -15.51
CA PRO A 188 -0.15 -9.07 -16.66
C PRO A 188 -1.51 -8.58 -17.18
N LEU A 189 -1.54 -7.35 -17.70
CA LEU A 189 -2.71 -6.72 -18.29
C LEU A 189 -2.52 -6.48 -19.79
N LYS A 190 -3.55 -6.78 -20.57
CA LYS A 190 -3.54 -6.49 -22.02
C LYS A 190 -3.51 -4.98 -22.27
N ARG A 191 -2.43 -4.51 -22.93
CA ARG A 191 -2.14 -3.10 -23.17
C ARG A 191 -3.33 -2.33 -23.74
N ASP A 192 -3.91 -2.80 -24.84
CA ASP A 192 -4.96 -2.04 -25.53
C ASP A 192 -6.25 -1.98 -24.73
N THR A 193 -6.59 -3.06 -24.02
CA THR A 193 -7.74 -3.09 -23.13
C THR A 193 -7.54 -2.15 -21.93
N PHE A 194 -6.34 -2.15 -21.35
CA PHE A 194 -5.99 -1.27 -20.25
C PHE A 194 -6.06 0.20 -20.69
N ASN A 195 -5.41 0.56 -21.80
CA ASN A 195 -5.38 1.93 -22.31
C ASN A 195 -6.79 2.47 -22.57
N ARG A 196 -7.62 1.71 -23.29
CA ARG A 196 -9.00 2.11 -23.59
C ARG A 196 -9.82 2.35 -22.33
N ARG A 197 -9.61 1.56 -21.29
CA ARG A 197 -10.34 1.68 -20.03
C ARG A 197 -9.85 2.81 -19.14
N MET A 198 -8.56 3.15 -19.19
CA MET A 198 -7.99 4.24 -18.40
C MET A 198 -8.32 5.61 -18.98
N GLN A 199 -8.46 5.71 -20.29
CA GLN A 199 -8.64 6.97 -21.01
C GLN A 199 -9.74 7.88 -20.42
N PRO A 200 -10.93 7.40 -20.04
CA PRO A 200 -11.99 8.26 -19.47
C PRO A 200 -11.64 8.89 -18.10
N TYR A 201 -10.62 8.40 -17.43
CA TYR A 201 -10.21 8.85 -16.10
C TYR A 201 -8.94 9.68 -16.10
N LEU A 202 -8.36 9.89 -17.28
CA LEU A 202 -7.09 10.55 -17.44
C LEU A 202 -7.20 11.69 -18.44
N GLU A 203 -6.52 12.77 -18.13
CA GLU A 203 -6.32 13.89 -19.03
C GLU A 203 -4.84 14.00 -19.41
N PRO A 204 -4.53 14.50 -20.61
CA PRO A 204 -3.18 14.81 -21.01
C PRO A 204 -2.53 15.79 -20.01
N ALA A 205 -1.32 15.46 -19.56
CA ALA A 205 -0.53 16.43 -18.80
C ALA A 205 0.10 17.45 -19.76
N THR A 206 0.08 18.72 -19.34
CA THR A 206 0.71 19.82 -20.06
C THR A 206 1.83 20.42 -19.23
N ASP A 207 2.83 20.99 -19.90
CA ASP A 207 3.89 21.74 -19.27
C ASP A 207 3.42 23.17 -18.86
N THR A 208 4.32 23.96 -18.33
CA THR A 208 4.04 25.36 -17.91
C THR A 208 3.67 26.29 -19.05
N ARG A 209 3.90 25.89 -20.32
CA ARG A 209 3.56 26.66 -21.53
C ARG A 209 2.24 26.20 -22.13
N GLY A 210 1.65 25.13 -21.60
CA GLY A 210 0.43 24.52 -22.12
C GLY A 210 0.67 23.48 -23.22
N ASP A 211 1.93 23.15 -23.54
CA ASP A 211 2.29 22.12 -24.49
C ASP A 211 2.14 20.71 -23.87
N LEU A 212 1.82 19.72 -24.69
CA LEU A 212 1.70 18.33 -24.24
C LEU A 212 3.01 17.83 -23.63
N TRP A 213 2.94 17.36 -22.37
CA TRP A 213 4.11 16.80 -21.72
C TRP A 213 4.41 15.39 -22.25
N LEU A 214 5.59 15.22 -22.81
CA LEU A 214 6.08 13.95 -23.33
C LEU A 214 7.16 13.38 -22.40
N SER A 215 7.22 12.03 -22.31
CA SER A 215 8.27 11.38 -21.54
C SER A 215 9.61 11.52 -22.22
N GLU A 216 10.66 11.84 -21.47
CA GLU A 216 12.05 11.95 -21.95
C GLU A 216 12.81 10.63 -21.88
N THR A 217 12.24 9.58 -21.27
CA THR A 217 12.93 8.32 -20.98
C THR A 217 12.73 7.29 -22.09
N GLY A 218 13.85 6.90 -22.74
CA GLY A 218 14.04 5.67 -23.49
C GLY A 218 13.08 5.38 -24.65
N GLY A 219 13.42 5.75 -25.87
CA GLY A 219 12.69 5.40 -27.08
C GLY A 219 11.83 6.54 -27.64
N ARG A 220 10.74 6.19 -28.37
CA ARG A 220 9.83 7.22 -28.92
C ARG A 220 9.13 7.94 -27.76
N PRO A 221 9.15 9.30 -27.75
CA PRO A 221 8.43 10.08 -26.72
C PRO A 221 6.97 9.63 -26.61
N ALA A 222 6.54 9.38 -25.36
CA ALA A 222 5.18 8.97 -25.06
C ALA A 222 4.47 10.05 -24.29
N GLN A 223 3.18 10.28 -24.61
CA GLN A 223 2.36 11.24 -23.90
C GLN A 223 2.23 10.90 -22.43
N MET A 224 2.34 11.92 -21.58
CA MET A 224 2.10 11.84 -20.15
C MET A 224 0.66 12.23 -19.80
N PHE A 225 0.16 11.62 -18.75
CA PHE A 225 -1.23 11.79 -18.30
C PHE A 225 -1.25 12.06 -16.80
N GLN A 226 -2.32 12.69 -16.37
CA GLN A 226 -2.67 12.85 -14.96
C GLN A 226 -4.14 12.47 -14.72
N PRO A 227 -4.54 12.13 -13.49
CA PRO A 227 -5.94 11.84 -13.19
C PRO A 227 -6.82 13.07 -13.42
N VAL A 228 -7.95 12.88 -14.10
CA VAL A 228 -9.02 13.90 -14.19
C VAL A 228 -9.47 14.28 -12.78
N SER A 229 -9.67 15.57 -12.53
CA SER A 229 -10.22 16.06 -11.27
C SER A 229 -11.53 15.34 -10.92
N ARG A 230 -11.78 15.08 -9.64
CA ARG A 230 -13.04 14.46 -9.20
C ARG A 230 -14.28 15.27 -9.63
N LYS A 231 -14.13 16.57 -9.81
CA LYS A 231 -15.22 17.47 -10.25
C LYS A 231 -15.55 17.31 -11.72
N ASP A 232 -14.57 16.87 -12.52
CA ASP A 232 -14.66 16.79 -13.97
C ASP A 232 -14.83 15.33 -14.47
N ARG A 233 -15.03 14.38 -13.55
CA ARG A 233 -15.33 12.99 -13.91
C ARG A 233 -16.72 12.89 -14.47
N ASP A 234 -16.81 12.24 -15.63
CA ASP A 234 -18.08 11.80 -16.19
C ASP A 234 -18.81 10.90 -15.19
N PRO A 235 -19.98 11.29 -14.67
CA PRO A 235 -20.75 10.47 -13.74
C PRO A 235 -21.23 9.13 -14.35
N GLU A 236 -21.27 9.03 -15.69
CA GLU A 236 -21.63 7.82 -16.41
C GLU A 236 -20.42 6.88 -16.67
N ALA A 237 -19.20 7.31 -16.39
CA ALA A 237 -18.05 6.43 -16.38
C ALA A 237 -18.24 5.40 -15.26
N GLY A 238 -18.91 4.31 -15.59
CA GLY A 238 -19.28 3.24 -14.68
C GLY A 238 -18.08 2.64 -13.92
N PRO A 239 -18.33 1.76 -12.93
CA PRO A 239 -17.28 1.12 -12.17
C PRO A 239 -16.32 0.40 -13.12
N PHE A 240 -15.04 0.57 -12.85
CA PHE A 240 -13.93 0.08 -13.65
C PHE A 240 -13.64 -1.42 -13.36
N PRO A 241 -14.19 -2.37 -14.09
CA PRO A 241 -13.75 -3.75 -14.01
C PRO A 241 -12.66 -4.00 -15.04
N LEU A 242 -11.43 -4.22 -14.60
CA LEU A 242 -10.43 -4.86 -15.46
C LEU A 242 -10.88 -6.30 -15.74
N PRO A 243 -10.85 -6.78 -16.99
CA PRO A 243 -11.13 -8.17 -17.25
C PRO A 243 -10.04 -9.00 -16.60
N ARG A 244 -10.43 -9.97 -15.79
CA ARG A 244 -9.54 -11.05 -15.44
C ARG A 244 -9.11 -11.72 -16.74
N THR A 245 -7.82 -11.91 -16.92
CA THR A 245 -7.30 -12.79 -17.96
C THR A 245 -7.79 -14.19 -17.61
N THR A 246 -8.82 -14.67 -18.29
CA THR A 246 -9.11 -16.10 -18.31
C THR A 246 -7.96 -16.76 -19.04
N SER A 247 -7.21 -17.57 -18.30
CA SER A 247 -6.23 -18.54 -18.83
C SER A 247 -6.95 -19.51 -19.74
#